data_1cc91ae3f2e2df29e3687743c8e175fb
#
_entry.id   1cc91ae3f2e2df29e3687743c8e175fb
#
_cell.length_a   1.000
_cell.length_b   1.000
_cell.length_c   1.000
_cell.angle_alpha   90.00
_cell.angle_beta   90.00
_cell.angle_gamma   90.00
#
_symmetry.space_group_name_H-M   'P 1'
#
loop_
_entity.id
_entity.type
_entity.pdbx_description
1 polymer ?
#
loop_
_entity_poly.entity_id
_entity_poly.type
_entity_poly.pdbx_seq_one_letter_code
_entity_poly.pdbx_strand_id
1 'polypeptide(L)'
;LLILALLTAQRMLRLWRGLHQLEALKRLALFDTTLGVWRLSVGSSMAFTSGLWRPACFISEGLLQQLNAVEVAQVCAHEQAHARRRECLRQWILRFLSWGHLPGVRTQLLKDWELACEQACDEAVAPDTRNRLVLAQPLLRVARLQLDNNSTLPSTCHLNGGDLESRIQALLHPTAH
;
A
#
# COMPACT_ATOMS: atom_id res chain seq x y z
N LEU A 1 -23.43 12.99 -22.89
CA LEU A 1 -24.13 12.11 -21.96
C LEU A 1 -23.70 10.65 -22.14
N LEU A 2 -23.73 10.09 -23.37
CA LEU A 2 -23.39 8.69 -23.64
C LEU A 2 -21.93 8.33 -23.27
N ILE A 3 -20.96 9.16 -23.60
CA ILE A 3 -19.54 9.00 -23.26
C ILE A 3 -19.36 8.99 -21.73
N LEU A 4 -20.03 9.90 -21.02
CA LEU A 4 -19.94 9.97 -19.56
C LEU A 4 -20.53 8.71 -18.90
N ALA A 5 -21.67 8.24 -19.40
CA ALA A 5 -22.29 7.00 -18.94
C ALA A 5 -21.39 5.78 -19.18
N LEU A 6 -20.74 5.70 -20.35
CA LEU A 6 -19.81 4.61 -20.68
C LEU A 6 -18.58 4.62 -19.75
N LEU A 7 -18.01 5.79 -19.49
CA LEU A 7 -16.86 5.95 -18.60
C LEU A 7 -17.19 5.61 -17.15
N THR A 8 -18.37 5.99 -16.68
CA THR A 8 -18.83 5.62 -15.33
C THR A 8 -19.08 4.11 -15.22
N ALA A 9 -19.72 3.51 -16.23
CA ALA A 9 -19.95 2.06 -16.28
C ALA A 9 -18.63 1.28 -16.28
N GLN A 10 -17.65 1.68 -17.08
CA GLN A 10 -16.31 1.05 -17.08
C GLN A 10 -15.63 1.13 -15.71
N ARG A 11 -15.79 2.23 -14.97
CA ARG A 11 -15.22 2.40 -13.63
C ARG A 11 -15.91 1.53 -12.60
N MET A 12 -17.24 1.46 -12.66
CA MET A 12 -18.01 0.55 -11.81
C MET A 12 -17.63 -0.92 -12.05
N LEU A 13 -17.43 -1.30 -13.30
CA LEU A 13 -16.99 -2.64 -13.66
C LEU A 13 -15.59 -2.95 -13.12
N ARG A 14 -14.65 -1.98 -13.17
CA ARG A 14 -13.30 -2.16 -12.57
C ARG A 14 -13.37 -2.30 -11.06
N LEU A 15 -14.21 -1.52 -10.38
CA LEU A 15 -14.45 -1.66 -8.95
C LEU A 15 -15.01 -3.03 -8.60
N TRP A 16 -16.04 -3.44 -9.29
CA TRP A 16 -16.66 -4.73 -9.08
C TRP A 16 -15.66 -5.89 -9.26
N ARG A 17 -14.85 -5.84 -10.33
CA ARG A 17 -13.76 -6.80 -10.55
C ARG A 17 -12.74 -6.77 -9.42
N GLY A 18 -12.34 -5.59 -8.94
CA GLY A 18 -11.41 -5.46 -7.81
C GLY A 18 -11.94 -6.08 -6.52
N LEU A 19 -13.24 -5.90 -6.22
CA LEU A 19 -13.88 -6.53 -5.07
C LEU A 19 -13.92 -8.07 -5.18
N HIS A 20 -14.25 -8.59 -6.36
CA HIS A 20 -14.23 -10.04 -6.61
C HIS A 20 -12.81 -10.63 -6.52
N GLN A 21 -11.81 -9.92 -7.03
CA GLN A 21 -10.41 -10.34 -6.90
C GLN A 21 -9.97 -10.42 -5.44
N LEU A 22 -10.41 -9.47 -4.60
CA LEU A 22 -10.12 -9.49 -3.16
C LEU A 22 -10.71 -10.72 -2.47
N GLU A 23 -11.96 -11.05 -2.77
CA GLU A 23 -12.58 -12.25 -2.20
C GLU A 23 -11.90 -13.56 -2.71
N ALA A 24 -11.49 -13.59 -3.96
CA ALA A 24 -10.71 -14.72 -4.50
C ALA A 24 -9.35 -14.85 -3.79
N LEU A 25 -8.65 -13.73 -3.55
CA LEU A 25 -7.39 -13.72 -2.79
C LEU A 25 -7.58 -14.22 -1.36
N LYS A 26 -8.64 -13.80 -0.67
CA LYS A 26 -8.94 -14.28 0.69
C LYS A 26 -9.22 -15.79 0.74
N ARG A 27 -9.81 -16.36 -0.30
CA ARG A 27 -10.05 -17.82 -0.39
C ARG A 27 -8.76 -18.62 -0.55
N LEU A 28 -7.72 -18.01 -1.14
CA LEU A 28 -6.40 -18.62 -1.36
C LEU A 28 -5.43 -18.32 -0.21
N ALA A 29 -5.80 -17.43 0.71
CA ALA A 29 -4.97 -17.00 1.82
C ALA A 29 -5.43 -17.63 3.14
N LEU A 30 -4.49 -17.85 4.04
CA LEU A 30 -4.74 -18.27 5.41
C LEU A 30 -4.70 -17.04 6.33
N PHE A 31 -5.73 -16.87 7.16
CA PHE A 31 -5.73 -15.76 8.11
C PHE A 31 -4.86 -16.10 9.32
N ASP A 32 -3.82 -15.30 9.53
CA ASP A 32 -2.95 -15.38 10.70
C ASP A 32 -3.51 -14.49 11.82
N THR A 33 -4.04 -15.10 12.85
CA THR A 33 -4.63 -14.37 13.98
C THR A 33 -3.61 -13.64 14.84
N THR A 34 -2.36 -14.09 14.84
CA THR A 34 -1.27 -13.51 15.64
C THR A 34 -0.81 -12.19 15.03
N LEU A 35 -0.66 -12.17 13.72
CA LEU A 35 -0.24 -10.99 12.96
C LEU A 35 -1.43 -10.11 12.52
N GLY A 36 -2.66 -10.65 12.52
CA GLY A 36 -3.85 -9.96 12.03
C GLY A 36 -3.85 -9.70 10.53
N VAL A 37 -3.20 -10.56 9.74
CA VAL A 37 -3.02 -10.44 8.29
C VAL A 37 -3.35 -11.74 7.57
N TRP A 38 -3.61 -11.65 6.27
CA TRP A 38 -3.80 -12.79 5.38
C TRP A 38 -2.47 -13.24 4.79
N ARG A 39 -2.09 -14.50 4.99
CA ARG A 39 -0.88 -15.09 4.45
C ARG A 39 -1.17 -15.72 3.09
N LEU A 40 -0.37 -15.33 2.09
CA LEU A 40 -0.43 -15.87 0.73
C LEU A 40 0.71 -16.87 0.52
N SER A 41 0.38 -18.09 0.10
CA SER A 41 1.38 -19.14 -0.21
C SER A 41 2.01 -18.89 -1.59
N VAL A 42 2.71 -17.76 -1.72
CA VAL A 42 3.47 -17.38 -2.91
C VAL A 42 4.92 -17.09 -2.54
N GLY A 43 5.86 -17.50 -3.42
CA GLY A 43 7.29 -17.32 -3.20
C GLY A 43 7.81 -15.91 -3.44
N SER A 44 7.06 -15.05 -4.14
CA SER A 44 7.42 -13.65 -4.34
C SER A 44 7.28 -12.84 -3.06
N SER A 45 8.20 -11.91 -2.82
CA SER A 45 8.20 -11.07 -1.60
C SER A 45 7.23 -9.91 -1.78
N MET A 46 6.07 -9.97 -1.12
CA MET A 46 5.06 -8.93 -1.19
C MET A 46 4.31 -8.76 0.12
N ALA A 47 4.01 -7.49 0.44
CA ALA A 47 3.03 -7.10 1.46
C ALA A 47 2.18 -5.99 0.86
N PHE A 48 0.89 -6.02 1.11
CA PHE A 48 -0.02 -4.99 0.61
C PHE A 48 -1.36 -4.99 1.34
N THR A 49 -2.00 -3.85 1.33
CA THR A 49 -3.37 -3.67 1.81
C THR A 49 -4.32 -3.50 0.62
N SER A 50 -5.44 -4.20 0.64
CA SER A 50 -6.47 -4.14 -0.41
C SER A 50 -7.87 -4.15 0.19
N GLY A 51 -8.81 -3.52 -0.51
CA GLY A 51 -10.23 -3.45 -0.13
C GLY A 51 -10.69 -2.03 0.18
N LEU A 52 -11.87 -1.65 -0.33
CA LEU A 52 -12.42 -0.30 -0.18
C LEU A 52 -13.14 -0.13 1.17
N TRP A 53 -14.13 -0.97 1.46
CA TRP A 53 -14.98 -0.87 2.64
C TRP A 53 -14.45 -1.65 3.83
N ARG A 54 -13.88 -2.81 3.58
CA ARG A 54 -13.29 -3.71 4.57
C ARG A 54 -11.87 -4.06 4.12
N PRO A 55 -10.91 -3.14 4.31
CA PRO A 55 -9.53 -3.38 3.91
C PRO A 55 -8.96 -4.59 4.64
N ALA A 56 -8.17 -5.36 3.93
CA ALA A 56 -7.46 -6.54 4.43
C ALA A 56 -5.98 -6.42 4.08
N CYS A 57 -5.12 -6.75 5.04
CA CYS A 57 -3.67 -6.77 4.87
C CYS A 57 -3.23 -8.16 4.44
N PHE A 58 -2.37 -8.24 3.46
CA PHE A 58 -1.82 -9.48 2.92
C PHE A 58 -0.30 -9.47 3.05
N ILE A 59 0.26 -10.62 3.35
CA ILE A 59 1.71 -10.86 3.37
C ILE A 59 2.02 -12.20 2.72
N SER A 60 3.06 -12.27 1.90
CA SER A 60 3.48 -13.51 1.26
C SER A 60 4.40 -14.34 2.14
N GLU A 61 4.39 -15.66 1.95
CA GLU A 61 5.33 -16.56 2.59
C GLU A 61 6.77 -16.28 2.15
N GLY A 62 6.98 -15.91 0.87
CA GLY A 62 8.30 -15.50 0.39
C GLY A 62 8.89 -14.32 1.14
N LEU A 63 8.08 -13.33 1.54
CA LEU A 63 8.52 -12.21 2.36
C LEU A 63 8.78 -12.63 3.82
N LEU A 64 7.89 -13.45 4.39
CA LEU A 64 8.03 -13.95 5.76
C LEU A 64 9.32 -14.76 5.98
N GLN A 65 9.79 -15.50 4.97
CA GLN A 65 11.04 -16.27 5.02
C GLN A 65 12.29 -15.38 4.98
N GLN A 66 12.19 -14.17 4.48
CA GLN A 66 13.33 -13.25 4.28
C GLN A 66 13.47 -12.21 5.39
N LEU A 67 12.44 -12.02 6.20
CA LEU A 67 12.41 -11.04 7.28
C LEU A 67 12.49 -11.72 8.65
N ASN A 68 13.13 -11.04 9.61
CA ASN A 68 13.06 -11.45 11.00
C ASN A 68 11.72 -11.05 11.66
N ALA A 69 11.44 -11.57 12.84
CA ALA A 69 10.16 -11.36 13.53
C ALA A 69 9.85 -9.87 13.80
N VAL A 70 10.87 -9.04 14.07
CA VAL A 70 10.71 -7.60 14.31
C VAL A 70 10.36 -6.89 13.01
N GLU A 71 11.04 -7.21 11.91
CA GLU A 71 10.78 -6.67 10.59
C GLU A 71 9.38 -7.04 10.10
N VAL A 72 8.96 -8.31 10.31
CA VAL A 72 7.59 -8.75 10.00
C VAL A 72 6.56 -7.96 10.77
N ALA A 73 6.75 -7.77 12.07
CA ALA A 73 5.83 -6.99 12.90
C ALA A 73 5.71 -5.53 12.41
N GLN A 74 6.82 -4.92 12.00
CA GLN A 74 6.84 -3.55 11.46
C GLN A 74 6.11 -3.46 10.11
N VAL A 75 6.36 -4.39 9.20
CA VAL A 75 5.66 -4.45 7.90
C VAL A 75 4.16 -4.65 8.11
N CYS A 76 3.76 -5.58 8.99
CA CYS A 76 2.36 -5.79 9.30
C CYS A 76 1.70 -4.55 9.92
N ALA A 77 2.41 -3.85 10.82
CA ALA A 77 1.91 -2.61 11.44
C ALA A 77 1.73 -1.49 10.40
N HIS A 78 2.64 -1.38 9.42
CA HIS A 78 2.56 -0.44 8.31
C HIS A 78 1.34 -0.73 7.43
N GLU A 79 1.16 -1.97 6.99
CA GLU A 79 -0.02 -2.38 6.21
C GLU A 79 -1.34 -2.16 6.98
N GLN A 80 -1.34 -2.45 8.28
CA GLN A 80 -2.50 -2.17 9.13
C GLN A 80 -2.77 -0.67 9.28
N ALA A 81 -1.76 0.20 9.22
CA ALA A 81 -1.96 1.65 9.21
C ALA A 81 -2.71 2.08 7.95
N HIS A 82 -2.32 1.59 6.75
CA HIS A 82 -3.07 1.80 5.50
C HIS A 82 -4.53 1.34 5.62
N ALA A 83 -4.75 0.15 6.21
CA ALA A 83 -6.08 -0.39 6.41
C ALA A 83 -6.93 0.47 7.36
N ARG A 84 -6.40 0.87 8.51
CA ARG A 84 -7.09 1.74 9.50
C ARG A 84 -7.48 3.09 8.89
N ARG A 85 -6.60 3.67 8.08
CA ARG A 85 -6.82 4.94 7.39
C ARG A 85 -7.74 4.81 6.18
N ARG A 86 -8.12 3.59 5.79
CA ARG A 86 -8.93 3.28 4.60
C ARG A 86 -8.37 3.93 3.33
N GLU A 87 -7.08 3.84 3.13
CA GLU A 87 -6.40 4.58 2.07
C GLU A 87 -6.82 4.13 0.68
N CYS A 88 -7.12 2.85 0.47
CA CYS A 88 -7.69 2.36 -0.79
C CYS A 88 -8.99 3.10 -1.16
N LEU A 89 -9.87 3.36 -0.20
CA LEU A 89 -11.10 4.12 -0.43
C LEU A 89 -10.81 5.59 -0.74
N ARG A 90 -9.93 6.23 0.06
CA ARG A 90 -9.54 7.63 -0.14
C ARG A 90 -8.86 7.84 -1.49
N GLN A 91 -7.96 6.96 -1.88
CA GLN A 91 -7.31 6.98 -3.19
C GLN A 91 -8.32 6.82 -4.33
N TRP A 92 -9.29 5.92 -4.15
CA TRP A 92 -10.35 5.76 -5.14
C TRP A 92 -11.19 7.03 -5.30
N ILE A 93 -11.59 7.67 -4.18
CA ILE A 93 -12.32 8.95 -4.19
C ILE A 93 -11.48 10.03 -4.89
N LEU A 94 -10.20 10.16 -4.54
CA LEU A 94 -9.31 11.14 -5.14
C LEU A 94 -9.16 10.93 -6.66
N ARG A 95 -8.98 9.68 -7.09
CA ARG A 95 -8.92 9.32 -8.52
C ARG A 95 -10.21 9.63 -9.25
N PHE A 96 -11.35 9.53 -8.58
CA PHE A 96 -12.65 9.91 -9.14
C PHE A 96 -12.80 11.43 -9.24
N LEU A 97 -12.53 12.17 -8.16
CA LEU A 97 -12.65 13.62 -8.11
C LEU A 97 -11.66 14.34 -9.02
N SER A 98 -10.45 13.80 -9.14
CA SER A 98 -9.39 14.39 -9.98
C SER A 98 -9.58 14.19 -11.48
N TRP A 99 -10.68 13.55 -11.90
CA TRP A 99 -10.91 13.20 -13.31
C TRP A 99 -11.06 14.42 -14.23
N GLY A 100 -11.60 15.53 -13.73
CA GLY A 100 -11.76 16.78 -14.49
C GLY A 100 -10.47 17.60 -14.65
N HIS A 101 -9.37 17.17 -14.04
CA HIS A 101 -8.09 17.90 -14.10
C HIS A 101 -7.27 17.51 -15.33
N LEU A 102 -6.39 18.42 -15.75
CA LEU A 102 -5.38 18.16 -16.79
C LEU A 102 -4.53 16.94 -16.44
N PRO A 103 -4.17 16.06 -17.40
CA PRO A 103 -3.49 14.79 -17.10
C PRO A 103 -2.20 14.96 -16.29
N GLY A 104 -1.39 15.99 -16.54
CA GLY A 104 -0.17 16.27 -15.78
C GLY A 104 -0.45 16.63 -14.32
N VAL A 105 -1.39 17.54 -14.08
CA VAL A 105 -1.81 17.96 -12.73
C VAL A 105 -2.39 16.77 -11.95
N ARG A 106 -3.23 15.98 -12.61
CA ARG A 106 -3.82 14.78 -12.00
C ARG A 106 -2.75 13.76 -11.60
N THR A 107 -1.78 13.52 -12.46
CA THR A 107 -0.70 12.57 -12.18
C THR A 107 0.14 13.02 -10.99
N GLN A 108 0.48 14.33 -10.94
CA GLN A 108 1.23 14.88 -9.82
C GLN A 108 0.45 14.80 -8.51
N LEU A 109 -0.82 15.21 -8.53
CA LEU A 109 -1.71 15.13 -7.35
C LEU A 109 -1.80 13.70 -6.77
N LEU A 110 -1.90 12.69 -7.64
CA LEU A 110 -1.96 11.30 -7.20
C LEU A 110 -0.63 10.83 -6.60
N LYS A 111 0.51 11.23 -7.18
CA LYS A 111 1.84 10.92 -6.63
C LYS A 111 2.07 11.57 -5.27
N ASP A 112 1.75 12.86 -5.15
CA ASP A 112 1.90 13.60 -3.89
C ASP A 112 1.02 13.00 -2.79
N TRP A 113 -0.20 12.58 -3.14
CA TRP A 113 -1.09 11.87 -2.25
C TRP A 113 -0.51 10.52 -1.81
N GLU A 114 -0.03 9.70 -2.74
CA GLU A 114 0.59 8.41 -2.45
C GLU A 114 1.77 8.58 -1.50
N LEU A 115 2.68 9.52 -1.77
CA LEU A 115 3.81 9.83 -0.91
C LEU A 115 3.37 10.27 0.50
N ALA A 116 2.37 11.17 0.60
CA ALA A 116 1.85 11.63 1.88
C ALA A 116 1.21 10.49 2.71
N CYS A 117 0.54 9.54 2.04
CA CYS A 117 -0.02 8.35 2.68
C CYS A 117 1.08 7.46 3.26
N GLU A 118 2.13 7.20 2.47
CA GLU A 118 3.27 6.39 2.91
C GLU A 118 3.98 7.02 4.12
N GLN A 119 4.28 8.33 4.05
CA GLN A 119 4.89 9.05 5.16
C GLN A 119 4.04 9.00 6.43
N ALA A 120 2.72 9.15 6.30
CA ALA A 120 1.80 9.09 7.43
C ALA A 120 1.66 7.67 8.02
N CYS A 121 1.84 6.61 7.23
CA CYS A 121 1.89 5.24 7.72
C CYS A 121 3.23 4.95 8.41
N ASP A 122 4.34 5.42 7.85
CA ASP A 122 5.66 5.32 8.48
C ASP A 122 5.69 6.02 9.85
N GLU A 123 5.10 7.21 9.94
CA GLU A 123 5.00 7.96 11.20
C GLU A 123 4.11 7.25 12.23
N ALA A 124 3.02 6.61 11.78
CA ALA A 124 2.14 5.86 12.67
C ALA A 124 2.82 4.61 13.27
N VAL A 125 3.79 4.02 12.58
CA VAL A 125 4.55 2.85 13.04
C VAL A 125 5.77 3.27 13.88
N ALA A 126 6.37 4.40 13.58
CA ALA A 126 7.57 4.89 14.24
C ALA A 126 7.40 6.36 14.71
N PRO A 127 6.61 6.61 15.77
CA PRO A 127 6.36 7.96 16.26
C PRO A 127 7.61 8.63 16.83
N ASP A 128 8.57 7.83 17.37
CA ASP A 128 9.79 8.34 17.97
C ASP A 128 10.97 8.28 16.99
N THR A 129 11.89 9.26 17.09
CA THR A 129 13.08 9.35 16.22
C THR A 129 13.95 8.09 16.28
N ARG A 130 14.04 7.44 17.46
CA ARG A 130 14.81 6.20 17.62
C ARG A 130 14.19 5.04 16.87
N ASN A 131 12.86 4.94 16.88
CA ASN A 131 12.11 3.93 16.16
C ASN A 131 12.12 4.17 14.64
N ARG A 132 12.24 5.42 14.20
CA ARG A 132 12.32 5.78 12.77
C ARG A 132 13.56 5.23 12.10
N LEU A 133 14.71 5.29 12.75
CA LEU A 133 15.95 4.69 12.24
C LEU A 133 15.86 3.17 12.16
N VAL A 134 15.21 2.53 13.13
CA VAL A 134 14.96 1.09 13.13
C VAL A 134 14.00 0.69 12.02
N LEU A 135 13.00 1.53 11.71
CA LEU A 135 12.04 1.29 10.63
C LEU A 135 12.67 1.47 9.23
N ALA A 136 13.64 2.36 9.08
CA ALA A 136 14.26 2.64 7.77
C ALA A 136 14.94 1.41 7.16
N GLN A 137 15.55 0.54 7.96
CA GLN A 137 16.22 -0.66 7.48
C GLN A 137 15.26 -1.70 6.87
N PRO A 138 14.15 -2.12 7.55
CA PRO A 138 13.17 -3.01 6.97
C PRO A 138 12.50 -2.43 5.71
N LEU A 139 12.18 -1.14 5.71
CA LEU A 139 11.59 -0.48 4.53
C LEU A 139 12.50 -0.59 3.31
N LEU A 140 13.80 -0.28 3.47
CA LEU A 140 14.80 -0.45 2.43
C LEU A 140 14.90 -1.88 1.94
N ARG A 141 14.87 -2.84 2.87
CA ARG A 141 14.97 -4.26 2.55
C ARG A 141 13.74 -4.73 1.77
N VAL A 142 12.54 -4.42 2.24
CA VAL A 142 11.28 -4.75 1.56
C VAL A 142 11.22 -4.11 0.17
N ALA A 143 11.59 -2.83 0.06
CA ALA A 143 11.61 -2.14 -1.23
C ALA A 143 12.58 -2.79 -2.23
N ARG A 144 13.78 -3.19 -1.81
CA ARG A 144 14.73 -3.94 -2.65
C ARG A 144 14.15 -5.27 -3.10
N LEU A 145 13.57 -6.04 -2.18
CA LEU A 145 12.96 -7.33 -2.48
C LEU A 145 11.77 -7.22 -3.45
N GLN A 146 11.02 -6.13 -3.38
CA GLN A 146 9.91 -5.86 -4.30
C GLN A 146 10.40 -5.44 -5.70
N LEU A 147 11.48 -4.68 -5.78
CA LEU A 147 12.11 -4.30 -7.05
C LEU A 147 12.69 -5.53 -7.78
N ASP A 148 13.33 -6.45 -7.05
CA ASP A 148 13.91 -7.65 -7.62
C ASP A 148 12.84 -8.61 -8.19
N ASN A 149 11.63 -8.61 -7.63
CA ASN A 149 10.56 -9.51 -8.02
C ASN A 149 9.67 -9.04 -9.18
N ASN A 150 9.88 -7.85 -9.74
CA ASN A 150 9.11 -7.28 -10.86
C ASN A 150 7.56 -7.40 -10.71
N SER A 151 7.05 -7.40 -9.46
CA SER A 151 5.65 -7.71 -9.14
C SER A 151 4.78 -6.49 -9.38
N THR A 152 4.30 -6.32 -10.59
CA THR A 152 3.27 -5.32 -10.91
C THR A 152 1.88 -5.87 -10.63
N LEU A 153 1.37 -5.70 -9.41
CA LEU A 153 -0.04 -5.94 -9.12
C LEU A 153 -0.83 -4.64 -9.36
N PRO A 154 -1.85 -4.64 -10.22
CA PRO A 154 -2.48 -3.41 -10.74
C PRO A 154 -3.39 -2.63 -9.76
N SER A 155 -3.49 -3.01 -8.50
CA SER A 155 -4.45 -2.42 -7.54
C SER A 155 -3.89 -2.22 -6.13
N THR A 156 -2.58 -2.22 -5.97
CA THR A 156 -1.91 -2.07 -4.68
C THR A 156 -1.19 -0.74 -4.60
N CYS A 157 -1.15 -0.14 -3.41
CA CYS A 157 -0.27 0.99 -3.14
C CYS A 157 1.17 0.46 -3.27
N HIS A 158 1.86 0.79 -4.36
CA HIS A 158 3.22 0.32 -4.63
C HIS A 158 4.25 1.42 -4.42
N LEU A 159 5.36 1.03 -3.79
CA LEU A 159 6.57 1.82 -3.67
C LEU A 159 7.22 2.03 -5.04
N ASN A 160 7.20 3.25 -5.55
CA ASN A 160 8.10 3.70 -6.62
C ASN A 160 9.44 4.12 -6.00
N GLY A 161 10.56 3.76 -6.64
CA GLY A 161 11.90 4.04 -6.11
C GLY A 161 12.17 5.52 -5.75
N GLY A 162 11.53 6.49 -6.43
CA GLY A 162 11.62 7.91 -6.09
C GLY A 162 10.91 8.28 -4.79
N ASP A 163 9.86 7.57 -4.44
CA ASP A 163 9.09 7.78 -3.21
C ASP A 163 9.87 7.26 -1.98
N LEU A 164 10.70 6.22 -2.16
CA LEU A 164 11.51 5.64 -1.10
C LEU A 164 12.56 6.61 -0.56
N GLU A 165 13.26 7.35 -1.43
CA GLU A 165 14.22 8.35 -1.01
C GLU A 165 13.55 9.46 -0.19
N SER A 166 12.42 9.97 -0.66
CA SER A 166 11.62 10.99 0.05
C SER A 166 11.10 10.50 1.40
N ARG A 167 10.69 9.24 1.50
CA ARG A 167 10.27 8.61 2.78
C ARG A 167 11.44 8.50 3.75
N ILE A 168 12.60 8.04 3.30
CA ILE A 168 13.80 7.94 4.14
C ILE A 168 14.24 9.32 4.61
N GLN A 169 14.22 10.34 3.74
CA GLN A 169 14.52 11.72 4.13
C GLN A 169 13.55 12.24 5.18
N ALA A 170 12.25 11.98 5.05
CA ALA A 170 11.24 12.35 6.04
C ALA A 170 11.42 11.65 7.40
N LEU A 171 11.86 10.39 7.40
CA LEU A 171 12.19 9.65 8.62
C LEU A 171 13.44 10.20 9.33
N LEU A 172 14.45 10.62 8.56
CA LEU A 172 15.72 11.15 9.09
C LEU A 172 15.59 12.62 9.55
N HIS A 173 14.77 13.40 8.89
CA HIS A 173 14.58 14.83 9.13
C HIS A 173 13.09 15.15 9.38
N PRO A 174 12.53 14.76 10.54
CA PRO A 174 11.14 15.07 10.84
C PRO A 174 10.96 16.59 10.90
N THR A 175 10.12 17.11 10.00
CA THR A 175 9.65 18.49 10.12
C THR A 175 8.84 18.59 11.41
N ALA A 176 9.34 19.37 12.38
CA ALA A 176 8.62 19.67 13.61
C ALA A 176 7.31 20.39 13.24
N HIS A 177 6.19 19.75 13.49
CA HIS A 177 4.85 20.34 13.47
C HIS A 177 4.42 20.69 14.88
#